data_e955addd3b43810f37ad6c4f6c1ccb00
#
_entry.id   e955addd3b43810f37ad6c4f6c1ccb00
#
_cell.length_a   1.000
_cell.length_b   1.000
_cell.length_c   1.000
_cell.angle_alpha   90.00
_cell.angle_beta   90.00
_cell.angle_gamma   90.00
#
_symmetry.space_group_name_H-M   'P 1'
#
loop_
_entity.id
_entity.type
_entity.pdbx_description
1 polymer ?
#
loop_
_entity_poly.entity_id
_entity_poly.type
_entity_poly.pdbx_seq_one_letter_code
_entity_poly.pdbx_strand_id
1 'polypeptide(L)'
;MKTLVVVLVLFAQSAFALIGESEKQIEARYGHPKKVGKFGRGGEDRTVSYAAHGFAIDVGFVAGISRAEAFYLLDKSPITEDAVKRVLAISANKGQTWESVPPAPNGPPTWHRSDGKVMAISTGQFVNVNGITVVKPE
;
A
#
# COMPACT_ATOMS: atom_id res chain seq x y z
N MET A 1 0.48 51.26 -10.36
CA MET A 1 -0.09 49.96 -10.67
C MET A 1 0.64 48.91 -9.81
N LYS A 2 -0.04 48.30 -8.86
CA LYS A 2 0.53 47.22 -8.04
C LYS A 2 0.22 45.91 -8.75
N THR A 3 1.25 45.28 -9.30
CA THR A 3 1.15 43.96 -9.93
C THR A 3 1.02 42.92 -8.83
N LEU A 4 -0.17 42.30 -8.72
CA LEU A 4 -0.41 41.21 -7.82
C LEU A 4 0.19 39.93 -8.45
N VAL A 5 1.33 39.50 -7.98
CA VAL A 5 1.91 38.21 -8.34
C VAL A 5 1.22 37.14 -7.53
N VAL A 6 0.25 36.46 -8.15
CA VAL A 6 -0.36 35.26 -7.58
C VAL A 6 0.64 34.13 -7.76
N VAL A 7 1.38 33.80 -6.70
CA VAL A 7 2.20 32.58 -6.65
C VAL A 7 1.25 31.41 -6.48
N LEU A 8 0.94 30.74 -7.58
CA LEU A 8 0.23 29.47 -7.55
C LEU A 8 1.20 28.40 -7.02
N VAL A 9 1.14 28.13 -5.72
CA VAL A 9 1.84 27.01 -5.12
C VAL A 9 1.09 25.75 -5.55
N LEU A 10 1.52 25.15 -6.64
CA LEU A 10 1.17 23.79 -7.02
C LEU A 10 1.75 22.87 -5.94
N PHE A 11 0.93 22.49 -4.98
CA PHE A 11 1.22 21.32 -4.17
C PHE A 11 1.22 20.12 -5.12
N ALA A 12 2.40 19.76 -5.60
CA ALA A 12 2.61 18.45 -6.15
C ALA A 12 2.28 17.47 -5.02
N GLN A 13 1.08 16.90 -5.05
CA GLN A 13 0.77 15.75 -4.22
C GLN A 13 1.69 14.65 -4.70
N SER A 14 2.80 14.50 -4.00
CA SER A 14 3.67 13.37 -4.19
C SER A 14 2.83 12.12 -3.93
N ALA A 15 2.63 11.32 -4.99
CA ALA A 15 2.02 10.01 -4.88
C ALA A 15 3.01 9.12 -4.11
N PHE A 16 3.00 9.23 -2.78
CA PHE A 16 3.84 8.42 -1.91
C PHE A 16 3.21 7.04 -1.75
N ALA A 17 4.05 6.05 -1.54
CA ALA A 17 3.63 4.70 -1.22
C ALA A 17 2.73 4.72 0.02
N LEU A 18 1.74 3.89 -0.04
CA LEU A 18 0.64 3.78 0.92
C LEU A 18 1.09 3.33 2.30
N ILE A 19 2.23 2.63 2.38
CA ILE A 19 2.86 2.26 3.65
C ILE A 19 3.59 3.47 4.25
N GLY A 20 3.29 3.77 5.51
CA GLY A 20 3.85 4.93 6.23
C GLY A 20 2.97 6.18 6.16
N GLU A 21 1.76 6.08 5.62
CA GLU A 21 0.79 7.17 5.54
C GLU A 21 -0.21 7.15 6.71
N SER A 22 -0.72 8.32 7.07
CA SER A 22 -1.81 8.46 8.03
C SER A 22 -3.14 7.96 7.44
N GLU A 23 -4.10 7.64 8.30
CA GLU A 23 -5.43 7.22 7.87
C GLU A 23 -6.12 8.29 6.98
N LYS A 24 -5.92 9.58 7.29
CA LYS A 24 -6.44 10.69 6.47
C LYS A 24 -5.85 10.71 5.06
N GLN A 25 -4.56 10.43 4.92
CA GLN A 25 -3.89 10.36 3.61
C GLN A 25 -4.38 9.15 2.81
N ILE A 26 -4.55 8.00 3.47
CA ILE A 26 -5.13 6.78 2.87
C ILE A 26 -6.57 7.05 2.41
N GLU A 27 -7.40 7.69 3.23
CA GLU A 27 -8.78 8.04 2.87
C GLU A 27 -8.82 9.02 1.68
N ALA A 28 -7.94 10.00 1.64
CA ALA A 28 -7.83 10.92 0.49
C ALA A 28 -7.50 10.19 -0.82
N ARG A 29 -6.81 9.05 -0.74
CA ARG A 29 -6.41 8.22 -1.88
C ARG A 29 -7.47 7.21 -2.30
N TYR A 30 -8.06 6.50 -1.35
CA TYR A 30 -8.98 5.39 -1.59
C TYR A 30 -10.46 5.76 -1.44
N GLY A 31 -10.77 6.95 -0.93
CA GLY A 31 -12.12 7.38 -0.62
C GLY A 31 -12.57 6.96 0.77
N HIS A 32 -13.86 7.13 1.04
CA HIS A 32 -14.41 6.81 2.36
C HIS A 32 -14.26 5.32 2.70
N PRO A 33 -13.91 5.00 3.96
CA PRO A 33 -13.81 3.64 4.40
C PRO A 33 -15.16 2.90 4.31
N LYS A 34 -15.12 1.63 3.98
CA LYS A 34 -16.30 0.76 3.94
C LYS A 34 -16.55 0.06 5.26
N LYS A 35 -15.48 -0.26 5.99
CA LYS A 35 -15.53 -0.95 7.27
C LYS A 35 -14.32 -0.57 8.14
N VAL A 36 -14.53 -0.51 9.44
CA VAL A 36 -13.48 -0.30 10.44
C VAL A 36 -13.47 -1.46 11.41
N GLY A 37 -12.31 -2.07 11.62
CA GLY A 37 -12.06 -3.13 12.59
C GLY A 37 -11.02 -2.69 13.63
N LYS A 38 -10.92 -3.44 14.74
CA LYS A 38 -10.03 -3.09 15.86
C LYS A 38 -8.68 -3.80 15.85
N PHE A 39 -8.56 -4.94 15.15
CA PHE A 39 -7.36 -5.79 15.24
C PHE A 39 -7.00 -6.36 13.88
N GLY A 40 -5.73 -6.23 13.52
CA GLY A 40 -5.08 -6.93 12.43
C GLY A 40 -4.40 -8.21 12.91
N ARG A 41 -4.10 -9.11 11.99
CA ARG A 41 -3.42 -10.39 12.30
C ARG A 41 -1.91 -10.24 12.49
N GLY A 42 -1.33 -9.10 12.11
CA GLY A 42 0.11 -8.83 12.11
C GLY A 42 0.58 -7.84 13.17
N GLY A 43 -0.21 -7.60 14.23
CA GLY A 43 0.11 -6.65 15.31
C GLY A 43 -0.42 -5.23 15.05
N GLU A 44 -1.26 -5.05 14.03
CA GLU A 44 -1.95 -3.79 13.80
C GLU A 44 -3.01 -3.57 14.90
N ASP A 45 -3.12 -2.34 15.38
CA ASP A 45 -4.11 -1.94 16.38
C ASP A 45 -5.46 -1.54 15.75
N ARG A 46 -5.48 -1.26 14.44
CA ARG A 46 -6.65 -0.85 13.68
C ARG A 46 -6.56 -1.33 12.23
N THR A 47 -7.66 -1.83 11.69
CA THR A 47 -7.80 -2.19 10.27
C THR A 47 -8.97 -1.45 9.66
N VAL A 48 -8.76 -0.83 8.50
CA VAL A 48 -9.78 -0.10 7.76
C VAL A 48 -9.87 -0.66 6.35
N SER A 49 -11.09 -0.96 5.90
CA SER A 49 -11.35 -1.51 4.57
C SER A 49 -11.84 -0.44 3.62
N TYR A 50 -11.31 -0.42 2.41
CA TYR A 50 -11.65 0.48 1.33
C TYR A 50 -12.03 -0.29 0.07
N ALA A 51 -12.65 0.39 -0.89
CA ALA A 51 -12.84 -0.12 -2.25
C ALA A 51 -12.33 0.94 -3.23
N ALA A 52 -11.28 0.64 -3.95
CA ALA A 52 -10.66 1.56 -4.90
C ALA A 52 -9.89 0.79 -6.00
N HIS A 53 -9.77 1.39 -7.17
CA HIS A 53 -9.00 0.84 -8.29
C HIS A 53 -9.40 -0.58 -8.72
N GLY A 54 -10.64 -0.99 -8.46
CA GLY A 54 -11.14 -2.34 -8.75
C GLY A 54 -10.78 -3.40 -7.68
N PHE A 55 -10.26 -2.97 -6.53
CA PHE A 55 -9.90 -3.84 -5.40
C PHE A 55 -10.70 -3.53 -4.14
N ALA A 56 -10.90 -4.57 -3.33
CA ALA A 56 -11.15 -4.42 -1.90
C ALA A 56 -9.79 -4.37 -1.20
N ILE A 57 -9.56 -3.35 -0.36
CA ILE A 57 -8.26 -3.07 0.23
C ILE A 57 -8.43 -2.98 1.74
N ASP A 58 -7.73 -3.86 2.46
CA ASP A 58 -7.65 -3.79 3.91
C ASP A 58 -6.32 -3.16 4.32
N VAL A 59 -6.38 -2.05 5.04
CA VAL A 59 -5.20 -1.32 5.52
C VAL A 59 -5.07 -1.50 7.01
N GLY A 60 -3.93 -2.03 7.45
CA GLY A 60 -3.57 -2.16 8.85
C GLY A 60 -2.72 -0.98 9.32
N PHE A 61 -3.11 -0.37 10.44
CA PHE A 61 -2.44 0.76 11.06
C PHE A 61 -1.81 0.37 12.40
N VAL A 62 -0.68 0.97 12.69
CA VAL A 62 -0.04 0.97 14.01
C VAL A 62 0.20 2.42 14.41
N ALA A 63 -0.35 2.84 15.55
CA ALA A 63 -0.28 4.22 16.02
C ALA A 63 -0.70 5.25 14.95
N GLY A 64 -1.75 4.94 14.20
CA GLY A 64 -2.31 5.80 13.16
C GLY A 64 -1.55 5.85 11.83
N ILE A 65 -0.53 5.02 11.66
CA ILE A 65 0.30 4.96 10.43
C ILE A 65 0.15 3.59 9.77
N SER A 66 -0.09 3.56 8.46
CA SER A 66 -0.26 2.34 7.68
C SER A 66 1.02 1.50 7.68
N ARG A 67 0.88 0.20 7.95
CA ARG A 67 1.98 -0.78 8.00
C ARG A 67 1.80 -1.93 7.04
N ALA A 68 0.56 -2.26 6.73
CA ALA A 68 0.22 -3.36 5.84
C ALA A 68 -1.01 -3.02 5.01
N GLU A 69 -1.05 -3.52 3.79
CA GLU A 69 -2.20 -3.45 2.90
C GLU A 69 -2.44 -4.82 2.26
N ALA A 70 -3.68 -5.26 2.22
CA ALA A 70 -4.07 -6.47 1.51
C ALA A 70 -5.05 -6.12 0.40
N PHE A 71 -4.72 -6.47 -0.83
CA PHE A 71 -5.51 -6.21 -2.03
C PHE A 71 -6.19 -7.48 -2.51
N TYR A 72 -7.51 -7.47 -2.53
CA TYR A 72 -8.37 -8.55 -3.01
C TYR A 72 -9.12 -8.10 -4.25
N LEU A 73 -9.42 -9.03 -5.16
CA LEU A 73 -10.42 -8.76 -6.19
C LEU A 73 -11.80 -8.58 -5.54
N LEU A 74 -12.62 -7.66 -6.08
CA LEU A 74 -13.93 -7.31 -5.52
C LEU A 74 -14.89 -8.50 -5.44
N ASP A 75 -14.81 -9.43 -6.39
CA ASP A 75 -15.60 -10.66 -6.44
C ASP A 75 -15.01 -11.79 -5.57
N LYS A 76 -13.90 -11.51 -4.87
CA LYS A 76 -13.17 -12.48 -4.03
C LYS A 76 -12.63 -13.71 -4.78
N SER A 77 -12.55 -13.66 -6.10
CA SER A 77 -11.87 -14.67 -6.89
C SER A 77 -10.36 -14.67 -6.63
N PRO A 78 -9.64 -15.75 -6.96
CA PRO A 78 -8.18 -15.78 -6.88
C PRO A 78 -7.57 -14.64 -7.66
N ILE A 79 -6.50 -14.04 -7.11
CA ILE A 79 -5.84 -12.90 -7.74
C ILE A 79 -5.13 -13.34 -9.02
N THR A 80 -5.32 -12.58 -10.09
CA THR A 80 -4.69 -12.85 -11.38
C THR A 80 -3.32 -12.19 -11.49
N GLU A 81 -2.50 -12.65 -12.42
CA GLU A 81 -1.19 -12.04 -12.68
C GLU A 81 -1.31 -10.56 -13.07
N ASP A 82 -2.29 -10.22 -13.90
CA ASP A 82 -2.55 -8.82 -14.26
C ASP A 82 -2.97 -7.97 -13.07
N ALA A 83 -3.77 -8.53 -12.16
CA ALA A 83 -4.14 -7.85 -10.92
C ALA A 83 -2.92 -7.64 -10.02
N VAL A 84 -2.02 -8.62 -9.90
CA VAL A 84 -0.75 -8.46 -9.18
C VAL A 84 0.07 -7.29 -9.75
N LYS A 85 0.23 -7.23 -11.07
CA LYS A 85 0.94 -6.12 -11.74
C LYS A 85 0.30 -4.77 -11.43
N ARG A 86 -1.03 -4.68 -11.41
CA ARG A 86 -1.75 -3.45 -11.04
C ARG A 86 -1.52 -3.06 -9.58
N VAL A 87 -1.54 -4.01 -8.66
CA VAL A 87 -1.24 -3.76 -7.24
C VAL A 87 0.18 -3.21 -7.07
N LEU A 88 1.17 -3.83 -7.71
CA LEU A 88 2.55 -3.36 -7.66
C LEU A 88 2.67 -1.93 -8.22
N ALA A 89 1.98 -1.61 -9.30
CA ALA A 89 1.96 -0.26 -9.87
C ALA A 89 1.31 0.77 -8.94
N ILE A 90 0.19 0.44 -8.30
CA ILE A 90 -0.49 1.30 -7.32
C ILE A 90 0.41 1.54 -6.10
N SER A 91 1.14 0.52 -5.66
CA SER A 91 1.97 0.55 -4.44
C SER A 91 3.40 1.06 -4.69
N ALA A 92 3.72 1.46 -5.91
CA ALA A 92 4.97 2.11 -6.24
C ALA A 92 4.83 3.63 -6.19
N ASN A 93 5.82 4.31 -5.61
CA ASN A 93 5.96 5.76 -5.75
C ASN A 93 6.54 6.11 -7.11
N LYS A 94 6.38 7.37 -7.50
CA LYS A 94 7.04 7.91 -8.67
C LYS A 94 8.55 7.67 -8.60
N GLY A 95 9.09 7.00 -9.61
CA GLY A 95 10.51 6.65 -9.69
C GLY A 95 10.91 5.38 -8.93
N GLN A 96 9.97 4.70 -8.26
CA GLN A 96 10.22 3.41 -7.62
C GLN A 96 9.80 2.25 -8.53
N THR A 97 10.52 1.15 -8.39
CA THR A 97 10.28 -0.10 -9.10
C THR A 97 10.16 -1.25 -8.11
N TRP A 98 9.66 -2.38 -8.60
CA TRP A 98 9.59 -3.62 -7.85
C TRP A 98 10.55 -4.63 -8.45
N GLU A 99 11.33 -5.27 -7.60
CA GLU A 99 12.26 -6.33 -7.96
C GLU A 99 11.75 -7.67 -7.42
N SER A 100 11.65 -8.66 -8.30
CA SER A 100 11.30 -10.02 -7.89
C SER A 100 12.40 -10.60 -7.01
N VAL A 101 12.02 -11.14 -5.88
CA VAL A 101 12.94 -11.87 -4.98
C VAL A 101 12.89 -13.35 -5.35
N PRO A 102 14.06 -14.04 -5.45
CA PRO A 102 14.06 -15.48 -5.66
C PRO A 102 13.21 -16.16 -4.58
N PRO A 103 12.14 -16.92 -4.95
CA PRO A 103 11.28 -17.55 -3.97
C PRO A 103 12.06 -18.66 -3.23
N ALA A 104 11.76 -18.81 -1.94
CA ALA A 104 12.12 -20.03 -1.23
C ALA A 104 11.46 -21.23 -1.96
N PRO A 105 12.01 -22.44 -1.87
CA PRO A 105 11.37 -23.63 -2.44
C PRO A 105 9.90 -23.70 -1.99
N ASN A 106 8.96 -23.71 -2.95
CA ASN A 106 7.51 -23.66 -2.72
C ASN A 106 6.98 -22.38 -2.02
N GLY A 107 7.78 -21.32 -1.98
CA GLY A 107 7.37 -20.02 -1.44
C GLY A 107 6.51 -19.23 -2.42
N PRO A 108 5.67 -18.30 -1.91
CA PRO A 108 4.86 -17.43 -2.75
C PRO A 108 5.73 -16.42 -3.50
N PRO A 109 5.29 -15.96 -4.69
CA PRO A 109 5.94 -14.85 -5.39
C PRO A 109 6.08 -13.63 -4.48
N THR A 110 7.28 -13.07 -4.42
CA THR A 110 7.64 -11.97 -3.54
C THR A 110 8.43 -10.92 -4.31
N TRP A 111 8.20 -9.66 -3.98
CA TRP A 111 8.89 -8.51 -4.56
C TRP A 111 9.36 -7.57 -3.46
N HIS A 112 10.52 -6.96 -3.66
CA HIS A 112 10.99 -5.84 -2.86
C HIS A 112 10.88 -4.55 -3.68
N ARG A 113 10.43 -3.48 -3.05
CA ARG A 113 10.42 -2.16 -3.67
C ARG A 113 11.84 -1.60 -3.67
N SER A 114 12.20 -0.83 -4.70
CA SER A 114 13.57 -0.32 -4.92
C SER A 114 14.14 0.52 -3.78
N ASP A 115 13.27 1.09 -2.92
CA ASP A 115 13.72 1.80 -1.71
C ASP A 115 14.08 0.87 -0.52
N GLY A 116 13.85 -0.43 -0.65
CA GLY A 116 14.14 -1.42 0.39
C GLY A 116 13.22 -1.36 1.62
N LYS A 117 12.17 -0.53 1.59
CA LYS A 117 11.30 -0.29 2.74
C LYS A 117 10.00 -1.08 2.73
N VAL A 118 9.63 -1.64 1.61
CA VAL A 118 8.35 -2.31 1.40
C VAL A 118 8.53 -3.61 0.61
N MET A 119 7.78 -4.61 1.00
CA MET A 119 7.73 -5.92 0.38
C MET A 119 6.29 -6.23 -0.05
N ALA A 120 6.12 -6.91 -1.18
CA ALA A 120 4.85 -7.44 -1.63
C ALA A 120 4.92 -8.96 -1.76
N ILE A 121 3.85 -9.65 -1.36
CA ILE A 121 3.73 -11.11 -1.45
C ILE A 121 2.37 -11.45 -2.05
N SER A 122 2.35 -12.26 -3.11
CA SER A 122 1.11 -12.79 -3.67
C SER A 122 0.81 -14.17 -3.08
N THR A 123 -0.31 -14.31 -2.42
CA THR A 123 -0.75 -15.59 -1.83
C THR A 123 -1.59 -16.45 -2.79
N GLY A 124 -1.88 -15.94 -4.00
CA GLY A 124 -2.83 -16.55 -4.93
C GLY A 124 -4.28 -16.11 -4.68
N GLN A 125 -4.62 -15.63 -3.51
CA GLN A 125 -5.94 -15.06 -3.17
C GLN A 125 -5.90 -13.54 -3.09
N PHE A 126 -4.81 -12.99 -2.63
CA PHE A 126 -4.60 -11.55 -2.47
C PHE A 126 -3.12 -11.20 -2.55
N VAL A 127 -2.82 -9.92 -2.70
CA VAL A 127 -1.46 -9.39 -2.57
C VAL A 127 -1.34 -8.64 -1.25
N ASN A 128 -0.38 -9.02 -0.46
CA ASN A 128 0.02 -8.33 0.77
C ASN A 128 1.17 -7.38 0.48
N VAL A 129 1.03 -6.13 0.87
CA VAL A 129 2.09 -5.11 0.79
C VAL A 129 2.41 -4.67 2.21
N ASN A 130 3.63 -4.90 2.66
CA ASN A 130 4.04 -4.68 4.05
C ASN A 130 5.29 -3.80 4.12
N GLY A 131 5.32 -2.94 5.14
CA GLY A 131 6.55 -2.26 5.53
C GLY A 131 7.59 -3.26 6.07
N ILE A 132 8.82 -3.12 5.62
CA ILE A 132 9.94 -3.91 6.15
C ILE A 132 10.48 -3.18 7.38
N THR A 133 10.38 -3.82 8.54
CA THR A 133 11.03 -3.32 9.76
C THR A 133 12.50 -3.74 9.72
N VAL A 134 13.39 -2.78 9.50
CA VAL A 134 14.83 -3.03 9.66
C VAL A 134 15.11 -3.05 11.17
N VAL A 135 15.28 -4.24 11.72
CA VAL A 135 15.85 -4.38 13.07
C VAL A 135 17.33 -3.98 12.95
N LYS A 136 17.71 -2.83 13.51
CA LYS A 136 19.13 -2.50 13.65
C LYS A 136 19.75 -3.53 14.60
N PRO A 137 20.83 -4.22 14.22
CA PRO A 137 21.58 -5.00 15.18
C PRO A 137 22.12 -4.05 16.25
N GLU A 138 21.95 -4.41 17.51
CA GLU A 138 22.53 -3.71 18.65
C GLU A 138 24.08 -3.75 18.60
#